data_e472404566623b49326758cf115184a6
#
_entry.id   e472404566623b49326758cf115184a6
#
_cell.length_a   1.000
_cell.length_b   1.000
_cell.length_c   1.000
_cell.angle_alpha   90.00
_cell.angle_beta   90.00
_cell.angle_gamma   90.00
#
_symmetry.space_group_name_H-M   'P 1'
#
loop_
_entity.id
_entity.type
_entity.pdbx_description
1 polymer ?
#
loop_
_entity_poly.entity_id
_entity_poly.type
_entity_poly.pdbx_seq_one_letter_code
_entity_poly.pdbx_strand_id
1 'polypeptide(L)'
;MLHKSDIHYNPCFKITFDNGESIVADHEHRWLISFRNIDKTFREVVMTTEDIAKWLIDKPRTSYNIPKIMNANPLNLPEIELPIDPYVLGCWLGDGSKSCGIITNINSKVWEEIENRGYTFGGDLSDGKSAEMRTIYNIRKKLNDLGILNNKFIPDLYMRASYQQRLDLLRGLMDTDGYYHESRKRFVMGTTQKWQAEDLLRLVSTLGIKATVFEVDKKCNGKIFKGWDVCFSTDGLNPFLVRNQDIDFPSKNKNTFRNIISVERVDTVATQCLEVDSPSHTFLFGDSMIVTHNTNKKLEKESFYNRATKSRTMMKFPMNNIMDCNFYHYTLQLSLYAYLLQKINPNFNIKRLVLIHIDHNNHITEHECDYLKSDVETMLKHYKRDIKIKSELDLDKPIVF
;
A
#
# COMPACT_ATOMS: atom_id res chain seq x y z
N MET A 1 3.51 11.59 -9.05
CA MET A 1 2.15 12.03 -8.63
C MET A 1 1.78 13.21 -9.49
N LEU A 2 0.71 13.09 -10.27
CA LEU A 2 0.24 14.13 -11.21
C LEU A 2 -0.74 15.08 -10.53
N HIS A 3 -1.72 14.51 -9.82
CA HIS A 3 -2.76 15.28 -9.16
C HIS A 3 -3.12 14.67 -7.80
N LYS A 4 -3.68 15.50 -6.94
CA LYS A 4 -4.19 15.17 -5.63
C LYS A 4 -5.55 15.86 -5.48
N SER A 5 -6.61 15.07 -5.20
CA SER A 5 -7.96 15.63 -5.04
C SER A 5 -8.09 16.49 -3.78
N ASP A 6 -9.18 17.19 -3.65
CA ASP A 6 -9.61 17.73 -2.35
C ASP A 6 -9.85 16.60 -1.34
N ILE A 7 -9.92 16.96 -0.08
CA ILE A 7 -10.26 16.02 1.00
C ILE A 7 -11.76 15.73 0.93
N HIS A 8 -12.11 14.44 0.98
CA HIS A 8 -13.48 13.95 0.98
C HIS A 8 -13.78 13.18 2.27
N TYR A 9 -15.03 13.20 2.69
CA TYR A 9 -15.53 12.48 3.85
C TYR A 9 -16.64 11.50 3.40
N ASN A 10 -16.21 10.50 2.64
CA ASN A 10 -17.11 9.45 2.12
C ASN A 10 -17.19 8.27 3.09
N PRO A 11 -18.18 7.37 2.94
CA PRO A 11 -18.22 6.13 3.70
C PRO A 11 -16.91 5.34 3.56
N CYS A 12 -16.29 4.99 4.67
CA CYS A 12 -15.00 4.30 4.70
C CYS A 12 -15.14 2.84 5.10
N PHE A 13 -14.22 2.01 4.60
CA PHE A 13 -14.13 0.60 4.89
C PHE A 13 -12.69 0.22 5.24
N LYS A 14 -12.55 -0.69 6.20
CA LYS A 14 -11.28 -1.34 6.54
C LYS A 14 -11.17 -2.63 5.75
N ILE A 15 -10.18 -2.68 4.87
CA ILE A 15 -9.82 -3.86 4.10
C ILE A 15 -8.72 -4.60 4.86
N THR A 16 -8.95 -5.89 5.18
CA THR A 16 -7.99 -6.73 5.89
C THR A 16 -7.47 -7.83 4.98
N PHE A 17 -6.16 -8.03 4.99
CA PHE A 17 -5.45 -9.02 4.19
C PHE A 17 -5.08 -10.26 5.00
N ASP A 18 -4.76 -11.37 4.30
CA ASP A 18 -4.41 -12.66 4.89
C ASP A 18 -3.11 -12.68 5.71
N ASN A 19 -2.30 -11.64 5.62
CA ASN A 19 -1.11 -11.44 6.45
C ASN A 19 -1.38 -10.57 7.70
N GLY A 20 -2.66 -10.21 7.97
CA GLY A 20 -3.08 -9.42 9.12
C GLY A 20 -2.98 -7.91 8.92
N GLU A 21 -2.40 -7.44 7.82
CA GLU A 21 -2.37 -6.02 7.48
C GLU A 21 -3.75 -5.50 7.11
N SER A 22 -3.96 -4.22 7.28
CA SER A 22 -5.21 -3.56 6.88
C SER A 22 -4.97 -2.14 6.40
N ILE A 23 -5.88 -1.69 5.56
CA ILE A 23 -5.92 -0.33 5.01
C ILE A 23 -7.36 0.19 5.09
N VAL A 24 -7.51 1.49 5.36
CA VAL A 24 -8.81 2.16 5.29
C VAL A 24 -8.90 2.92 3.98
N ALA A 25 -9.95 2.66 3.22
CA ALA A 25 -10.25 3.35 1.98
C ALA A 25 -11.74 3.72 1.91
N ASP A 26 -12.07 4.73 1.10
CA ASP A 26 -13.46 5.06 0.87
C ASP A 26 -14.17 4.02 -0.02
N HIS A 27 -15.49 4.10 -0.10
CA HIS A 27 -16.33 3.14 -0.81
C HIS A 27 -16.06 3.08 -2.32
N GLU A 28 -15.67 4.20 -2.94
CA GLU A 28 -15.39 4.31 -4.38
C GLU A 28 -13.94 4.02 -4.74
N HIS A 29 -13.04 3.89 -3.74
CA HIS A 29 -11.65 3.61 -4.01
C HIS A 29 -11.49 2.32 -4.82
N ARG A 30 -10.66 2.37 -5.86
CA ARG A 30 -10.51 1.29 -6.84
C ARG A 30 -9.32 0.39 -6.50
N TRP A 31 -9.48 -0.87 -6.81
CA TRP A 31 -8.50 -1.92 -6.62
C TRP A 31 -8.37 -2.76 -7.87
N LEU A 32 -7.14 -3.07 -8.28
CA LEU A 32 -6.89 -4.07 -9.30
C LEU A 32 -6.93 -5.46 -8.65
N ILE A 33 -8.04 -6.16 -8.83
CA ILE A 33 -8.30 -7.44 -8.18
C ILE A 33 -8.03 -8.58 -9.14
N SER A 34 -7.26 -9.56 -8.67
CA SER A 34 -7.00 -10.80 -9.38
C SER A 34 -7.85 -11.94 -8.81
N PHE A 35 -8.53 -12.67 -9.67
CA PHE A 35 -9.24 -13.91 -9.33
C PHE A 35 -8.59 -15.08 -10.04
N ARG A 36 -8.45 -16.19 -9.32
CA ARG A 36 -7.93 -17.43 -9.89
C ARG A 36 -8.98 -18.14 -10.74
N ASN A 37 -8.65 -18.54 -11.94
CA ASN A 37 -9.48 -19.36 -12.81
C ASN A 37 -9.32 -20.86 -12.50
N ILE A 38 -10.20 -21.70 -13.07
CA ILE A 38 -10.16 -23.18 -12.91
C ILE A 38 -8.87 -23.77 -13.50
N ASP A 39 -8.40 -23.24 -14.62
CA ASP A 39 -7.15 -23.60 -15.29
C ASP A 39 -5.87 -23.10 -14.58
N LYS A 40 -6.02 -22.52 -13.37
CA LYS A 40 -4.97 -21.93 -12.53
C LYS A 40 -4.39 -20.60 -13.06
N THR A 41 -4.86 -20.07 -14.17
CA THR A 41 -4.56 -18.70 -14.60
C THR A 41 -5.26 -17.67 -13.72
N PHE A 42 -4.96 -16.39 -13.92
CA PHE A 42 -5.61 -15.29 -13.21
C PHE A 42 -6.30 -14.36 -14.19
N ARG A 43 -7.46 -13.87 -13.80
CA ARG A 43 -8.14 -12.75 -14.46
C ARG A 43 -8.08 -11.53 -13.56
N GLU A 44 -7.90 -10.37 -14.15
CA GLU A 44 -7.88 -9.10 -13.44
C GLU A 44 -9.14 -8.30 -13.71
N VAL A 45 -9.62 -7.61 -12.71
CA VAL A 45 -10.77 -6.72 -12.78
C VAL A 45 -10.60 -5.55 -11.81
N VAL A 46 -10.97 -4.36 -12.23
CA VAL A 46 -11.01 -3.20 -11.34
C VAL A 46 -12.34 -3.22 -10.60
N MET A 47 -12.29 -3.22 -9.26
CA MET A 47 -13.45 -3.20 -8.37
C MET A 47 -13.32 -2.05 -7.38
N THR A 48 -14.47 -1.48 -6.98
CA THR A 48 -14.49 -0.54 -5.86
C THR A 48 -14.42 -1.27 -4.52
N THR A 49 -14.09 -0.55 -3.46
CA THR A 49 -14.12 -1.12 -2.10
C THR A 49 -15.49 -1.68 -1.75
N GLU A 50 -16.56 -0.96 -2.12
CA GLU A 50 -17.92 -1.41 -1.88
C GLU A 50 -18.28 -2.68 -2.68
N ASP A 51 -17.82 -2.78 -3.95
CA ASP A 51 -18.04 -3.99 -4.76
C ASP A 51 -17.35 -5.21 -4.15
N ILE A 52 -16.14 -5.04 -3.62
CA ILE A 52 -15.42 -6.13 -2.94
C ILE A 52 -16.16 -6.54 -1.67
N ALA A 53 -16.68 -5.58 -0.89
CA ALA A 53 -17.47 -5.88 0.29
C ALA A 53 -18.71 -6.72 -0.06
N LYS A 54 -19.48 -6.31 -1.08
CA LYS A 54 -20.64 -7.05 -1.60
C LYS A 54 -20.23 -8.44 -2.11
N TRP A 55 -19.14 -8.53 -2.87
CA TRP A 55 -18.62 -9.80 -3.37
C TRP A 55 -18.33 -10.81 -2.28
N LEU A 56 -17.69 -10.37 -1.19
CA LEU A 56 -17.34 -11.25 -0.05
C LEU A 56 -18.56 -11.75 0.72
N ILE A 57 -19.69 -11.03 0.67
CA ILE A 57 -20.98 -11.44 1.26
C ILE A 57 -21.67 -12.44 0.33
N ASP A 58 -21.74 -12.15 -0.97
CA ASP A 58 -22.58 -12.86 -1.92
C ASP A 58 -21.96 -14.17 -2.43
N LYS A 59 -20.62 -14.29 -2.36
CA LYS A 59 -19.91 -15.44 -2.94
C LYS A 59 -19.32 -16.35 -1.88
N PRO A 60 -19.48 -17.69 -2.05
CA PRO A 60 -18.84 -18.65 -1.15
C PRO A 60 -17.31 -18.51 -1.22
N ARG A 61 -16.65 -18.65 -0.07
CA ARG A 61 -15.19 -18.57 0.03
C ARG A 61 -14.52 -19.81 -0.56
N THR A 62 -14.27 -19.79 -1.84
CA THR A 62 -13.48 -20.80 -2.56
C THR A 62 -12.19 -20.19 -3.05
N SER A 63 -11.21 -21.02 -3.40
CA SER A 63 -9.93 -20.54 -3.95
C SER A 63 -10.08 -19.68 -5.22
N TYR A 64 -11.20 -19.79 -5.92
CA TYR A 64 -11.53 -19.06 -7.14
C TYR A 64 -12.25 -17.73 -6.89
N ASN A 65 -12.91 -17.60 -5.75
CA ASN A 65 -13.74 -16.44 -5.41
C ASN A 65 -13.07 -15.48 -4.42
N ILE A 66 -11.90 -15.82 -3.89
CA ILE A 66 -11.16 -14.91 -3.00
C ILE A 66 -10.55 -13.80 -3.83
N PRO A 67 -10.92 -12.52 -3.61
CA PRO A 67 -10.29 -11.38 -4.25
C PRO A 67 -8.83 -11.26 -3.76
N LYS A 68 -7.92 -11.01 -4.69
CA LYS A 68 -6.49 -10.95 -4.44
C LYS A 68 -5.92 -9.69 -5.03
N ILE A 69 -4.91 -9.14 -4.34
CA ILE A 69 -4.07 -8.06 -4.88
C ILE A 69 -2.69 -8.65 -5.14
N MET A 70 -2.12 -8.39 -6.30
CA MET A 70 -0.75 -8.78 -6.62
C MET A 70 0.22 -8.03 -5.70
N ASN A 71 1.27 -8.70 -5.24
CA ASN A 71 2.33 -8.02 -4.50
C ASN A 71 3.07 -7.05 -5.42
N ALA A 72 3.63 -6.01 -4.83
CA ALA A 72 4.51 -5.10 -5.55
C ALA A 72 5.74 -5.84 -6.08
N ASN A 73 6.22 -5.45 -7.23
CA ASN A 73 7.56 -5.80 -7.67
C ASN A 73 8.61 -5.10 -6.77
N PRO A 74 9.86 -5.58 -6.73
CA PRO A 74 10.94 -4.86 -6.06
C PRO A 74 11.00 -3.41 -6.54
N LEU A 75 11.21 -2.48 -5.62
CA LEU A 75 11.42 -1.08 -6.00
C LEU A 75 12.70 -0.97 -6.84
N ASN A 76 12.58 -0.35 -8.00
CA ASN A 76 13.73 -0.05 -8.86
C ASN A 76 14.26 1.34 -8.53
N LEU A 77 15.19 1.40 -7.59
CA LEU A 77 15.82 2.64 -7.13
C LEU A 77 17.30 2.66 -7.51
N PRO A 78 17.89 3.85 -7.73
CA PRO A 78 19.29 3.96 -8.11
C PRO A 78 20.21 3.52 -6.98
N GLU A 79 21.42 3.12 -7.36
CA GLU A 79 22.51 2.96 -6.42
C GLU A 79 22.93 4.33 -5.88
N ILE A 80 23.20 4.41 -4.57
CA ILE A 80 23.61 5.62 -3.89
C ILE A 80 24.82 5.37 -3.01
N GLU A 81 25.57 6.41 -2.73
CA GLU A 81 26.67 6.33 -1.76
C GLU A 81 26.09 6.27 -0.34
N LEU A 82 26.49 5.24 0.40
CA LEU A 82 26.03 4.99 1.77
C LEU A 82 27.18 5.14 2.77
N PRO A 83 26.97 5.77 3.93
CA PRO A 83 28.01 5.99 4.92
C PRO A 83 28.64 4.70 5.46
N ILE A 84 27.86 3.65 5.59
CA ILE A 84 28.25 2.31 6.02
C ILE A 84 27.80 1.33 4.95
N ASP A 85 28.65 0.35 4.62
CA ASP A 85 28.23 -0.74 3.73
C ASP A 85 26.94 -1.38 4.24
N PRO A 86 25.93 -1.64 3.38
CA PRO A 86 24.63 -2.15 3.80
C PRO A 86 24.67 -3.47 4.56
N TYR A 87 25.51 -4.42 4.15
CA TYR A 87 25.66 -5.69 4.85
C TYR A 87 26.25 -5.49 6.26
N VAL A 88 27.28 -4.67 6.37
CA VAL A 88 27.92 -4.34 7.65
C VAL A 88 26.95 -3.63 8.59
N LEU A 89 26.14 -2.72 8.06
CA LEU A 89 25.08 -2.09 8.85
C LEU A 89 24.04 -3.13 9.29
N GLY A 90 23.63 -4.04 8.42
CA GLY A 90 22.73 -5.14 8.76
C GLY A 90 23.26 -6.00 9.90
N CYS A 91 24.52 -6.39 9.82
CA CYS A 91 25.19 -7.14 10.91
C CYS A 91 25.23 -6.35 12.23
N TRP A 92 25.49 -5.04 12.18
CA TRP A 92 25.49 -4.21 13.40
C TRP A 92 24.07 -4.00 13.95
N LEU A 93 23.07 -3.87 13.10
CA LEU A 93 21.68 -3.75 13.56
C LEU A 93 21.19 -5.01 14.28
N GLY A 94 21.62 -6.21 13.84
CA GLY A 94 21.37 -7.46 14.55
C GLY A 94 22.26 -7.57 15.80
N ASP A 95 23.47 -8.01 15.64
CA ASP A 95 24.39 -8.42 16.71
C ASP A 95 25.23 -7.29 17.32
N GLY A 96 25.04 -6.05 16.88
CA GLY A 96 25.83 -4.92 17.35
C GLY A 96 25.41 -4.39 18.72
N SER A 97 26.38 -3.91 19.51
CA SER A 97 26.10 -3.13 20.70
C SER A 97 25.48 -1.78 20.36
N LYS A 98 24.34 -1.44 20.97
CA LYS A 98 23.61 -0.20 20.70
C LYS A 98 24.39 1.09 20.97
N SER A 99 25.41 1.05 21.85
CA SER A 99 26.17 2.24 22.32
C SER A 99 27.52 2.43 21.63
N CYS A 100 27.93 1.48 20.78
CA CYS A 100 29.27 1.52 20.17
C CYS A 100 29.31 0.69 18.87
N GLY A 101 30.47 0.69 18.21
CA GLY A 101 30.72 -0.07 16.98
C GLY A 101 31.17 -1.52 17.20
N ILE A 102 30.73 -2.17 18.28
CA ILE A 102 31.06 -3.56 18.59
C ILE A 102 29.98 -4.46 18.03
N ILE A 103 30.42 -5.57 17.43
CA ILE A 103 29.55 -6.70 17.05
C ILE A 103 29.98 -7.92 17.87
N THR A 104 29.01 -8.78 18.20
CA THR A 104 29.24 -10.07 18.86
C THR A 104 28.66 -11.16 17.98
N ASN A 105 29.53 -12.01 17.39
CA ASN A 105 29.05 -13.07 16.49
C ASN A 105 29.92 -14.34 16.66
N ILE A 106 29.30 -15.51 16.45
CA ILE A 106 29.95 -16.82 16.53
C ILE A 106 30.47 -17.30 15.16
N ASN A 107 29.99 -16.73 14.06
CA ASN A 107 30.26 -17.23 12.71
C ASN A 107 31.45 -16.50 12.09
N SER A 108 32.58 -17.23 11.92
CA SER A 108 33.78 -16.66 11.28
C SER A 108 33.56 -16.10 9.90
N LYS A 109 32.63 -16.69 9.10
CA LYS A 109 32.32 -16.20 7.75
C LYS A 109 31.68 -14.81 7.75
N VAL A 110 30.99 -14.41 8.82
CA VAL A 110 30.47 -13.05 8.96
C VAL A 110 31.63 -12.06 9.09
N TRP A 111 32.64 -12.41 9.89
CA TRP A 111 33.83 -11.58 10.04
C TRP A 111 34.62 -11.46 8.74
N GLU A 112 34.85 -12.58 8.04
CA GLU A 112 35.52 -12.61 6.74
C GLU A 112 34.79 -11.72 5.72
N GLU A 113 33.45 -11.77 5.68
CA GLU A 113 32.67 -10.94 4.75
C GLU A 113 32.75 -9.45 5.10
N ILE A 114 32.75 -9.08 6.39
CA ILE A 114 32.92 -7.68 6.81
C ILE A 114 34.34 -7.19 6.42
N GLU A 115 35.37 -8.03 6.55
CA GLU A 115 36.75 -7.71 6.09
C GLU A 115 36.82 -7.54 4.56
N ASN A 116 36.18 -8.44 3.78
CA ASN A 116 36.10 -8.34 2.33
C ASN A 116 35.46 -7.03 1.84
N ARG A 117 34.61 -6.43 2.68
CA ARG A 117 34.00 -5.11 2.43
C ARG A 117 34.86 -3.93 2.89
N GLY A 118 36.13 -4.20 3.24
CA GLY A 118 37.13 -3.17 3.57
C GLY A 118 37.10 -2.66 5.00
N TYR A 119 36.41 -3.34 5.92
CA TYR A 119 36.40 -2.98 7.34
C TYR A 119 37.48 -3.75 8.09
N THR A 120 38.01 -3.13 9.12
CA THR A 120 39.04 -3.71 10.00
C THR A 120 38.52 -3.73 11.43
N PHE A 121 39.03 -4.66 12.24
CA PHE A 121 38.59 -4.88 13.62
C PHE A 121 39.71 -4.67 14.64
N GLY A 122 39.30 -4.37 15.87
CA GLY A 122 40.12 -4.59 17.04
C GLY A 122 40.25 -6.08 17.39
N GLY A 123 41.12 -6.39 18.32
CA GLY A 123 41.23 -7.74 18.87
C GLY A 123 39.93 -8.23 19.49
N ASP A 124 39.82 -9.54 19.66
CA ASP A 124 38.70 -10.16 20.35
C ASP A 124 38.62 -9.70 21.81
N LEU A 125 37.49 -9.15 22.20
CA LEU A 125 37.17 -8.64 23.54
C LEU A 125 36.40 -9.66 24.39
N SER A 126 36.08 -10.84 23.81
CA SER A 126 35.33 -11.90 24.49
C SER A 126 36.22 -12.64 25.50
N ASP A 127 35.57 -13.43 26.36
CA ASP A 127 36.27 -14.35 27.29
C ASP A 127 36.70 -15.67 26.59
N GLY A 128 36.60 -15.74 25.27
CA GLY A 128 37.02 -16.89 24.45
C GLY A 128 36.14 -18.12 24.57
N LYS A 129 34.95 -18.04 25.21
CA LYS A 129 34.13 -19.22 25.50
C LYS A 129 33.02 -19.52 24.51
N SER A 130 32.51 -18.53 23.80
CA SER A 130 31.34 -18.78 22.93
C SER A 130 31.28 -17.95 21.64
N ALA A 131 31.24 -16.64 21.73
CA ALA A 131 31.13 -15.75 20.58
C ALA A 131 32.23 -14.69 20.62
N GLU A 132 32.82 -14.39 19.47
CA GLU A 132 33.80 -13.33 19.36
C GLU A 132 33.13 -11.97 19.46
N MET A 133 33.74 -11.07 20.20
CA MET A 133 33.31 -9.69 20.35
C MET A 133 34.41 -8.77 19.79
N ARG A 134 34.13 -8.07 18.71
CA ARG A 134 35.13 -7.22 18.03
C ARG A 134 34.58 -5.83 17.76
N THR A 135 35.45 -4.83 17.91
CA THR A 135 35.14 -3.45 17.53
C THR A 135 35.44 -3.23 16.07
N ILE A 136 34.46 -2.81 15.28
CA ILE A 136 34.69 -2.33 13.91
C ILE A 136 35.24 -0.91 13.98
N TYR A 137 36.41 -0.68 13.38
CA TYR A 137 37.02 0.64 13.37
C TYR A 137 36.25 1.62 12.49
N ASN A 138 36.25 2.89 12.90
CA ASN A 138 35.65 4.01 12.16
C ASN A 138 34.13 3.95 11.96
N ILE A 139 33.41 2.94 12.48
CA ILE A 139 31.95 2.83 12.29
C ILE A 139 31.15 3.70 13.30
N ARG A 140 31.68 3.88 14.54
CA ARG A 140 30.96 4.56 15.64
C ARG A 140 30.51 5.99 15.27
N LYS A 141 31.41 6.78 14.64
CA LYS A 141 31.06 8.13 14.19
C LYS A 141 29.93 8.08 13.15
N LYS A 142 30.05 7.20 12.17
CA LYS A 142 29.04 7.03 11.12
C LYS A 142 27.67 6.63 11.69
N LEU A 143 27.64 5.72 12.68
CA LEU A 143 26.42 5.32 13.40
C LEU A 143 25.77 6.50 14.15
N ASN A 144 26.61 7.35 14.77
CA ASN A 144 26.15 8.55 15.44
C ASN A 144 25.58 9.57 14.46
N ASP A 145 26.27 9.81 13.34
CA ASP A 145 25.85 10.75 12.30
C ASP A 145 24.54 10.30 11.60
N LEU A 146 24.28 8.99 11.53
CA LEU A 146 23.01 8.42 11.09
C LEU A 146 21.91 8.46 12.16
N GLY A 147 22.23 8.88 13.39
CA GLY A 147 21.26 8.95 14.50
C GLY A 147 20.82 7.59 15.06
N ILE A 148 21.54 6.50 14.73
CA ILE A 148 21.17 5.13 15.12
C ILE A 148 21.93 4.60 16.33
N LEU A 149 22.95 5.32 16.77
CA LEU A 149 23.67 4.98 18.00
C LEU A 149 22.73 5.21 19.21
N ASN A 150 22.60 4.23 20.08
CA ASN A 150 21.65 4.13 21.21
C ASN A 150 20.16 4.01 20.81
N ASN A 151 19.81 4.18 19.53
CA ASN A 151 18.45 4.08 19.02
C ASN A 151 18.46 3.37 17.67
N LYS A 152 18.62 2.03 17.67
CA LYS A 152 18.71 1.25 16.44
C LYS A 152 17.42 1.36 15.62
N PHE A 153 17.53 1.71 14.34
CA PHE A 153 16.49 1.65 13.31
C PHE A 153 17.17 1.59 11.94
N ILE A 154 16.42 1.24 10.90
CA ILE A 154 16.93 1.27 9.53
C ILE A 154 16.72 2.69 8.97
N PRO A 155 17.78 3.46 8.71
CA PRO A 155 17.63 4.82 8.18
C PRO A 155 16.94 4.83 6.80
N ASP A 156 16.09 5.82 6.55
CA ASP A 156 15.36 5.96 5.28
C ASP A 156 16.28 5.98 4.04
N LEU A 157 17.49 6.48 4.19
CA LEU A 157 18.51 6.46 3.15
C LEU A 157 18.74 5.03 2.64
N TYR A 158 18.85 4.04 3.54
CA TYR A 158 19.04 2.64 3.18
C TYR A 158 17.77 2.01 2.60
N MET A 159 16.58 2.42 3.05
CA MET A 159 15.30 1.98 2.48
C MET A 159 15.10 2.46 1.04
N ARG A 160 15.77 3.55 0.65
CA ARG A 160 15.69 4.16 -0.70
C ARG A 160 16.91 3.88 -1.57
N ALA A 161 17.80 3.02 -1.14
CA ALA A 161 18.96 2.57 -1.89
C ALA A 161 18.57 1.56 -2.99
N SER A 162 19.54 1.16 -3.84
CA SER A 162 19.31 0.19 -4.91
C SER A 162 18.81 -1.16 -4.37
N TYR A 163 18.26 -1.98 -5.26
CA TYR A 163 17.82 -3.34 -4.91
C TYR A 163 18.93 -4.13 -4.22
N GLN A 164 20.14 -4.11 -4.77
CA GLN A 164 21.27 -4.86 -4.24
C GLN A 164 21.69 -4.35 -2.87
N GLN A 165 21.73 -3.03 -2.66
CA GLN A 165 22.08 -2.44 -1.36
C GLN A 165 21.04 -2.80 -0.28
N ARG A 166 19.74 -2.80 -0.61
CA ARG A 166 18.67 -3.23 0.31
C ARG A 166 18.72 -4.73 0.60
N LEU A 167 19.06 -5.53 -0.41
CA LEU A 167 19.24 -6.97 -0.25
C LEU A 167 20.45 -7.28 0.64
N ASP A 168 21.56 -6.56 0.48
CA ASP A 168 22.74 -6.74 1.31
C ASP A 168 22.48 -6.33 2.78
N LEU A 169 21.69 -5.27 2.99
CA LEU A 169 21.21 -4.92 4.33
C LEU A 169 20.38 -6.05 4.97
N LEU A 170 19.44 -6.62 4.19
CA LEU A 170 18.65 -7.77 4.66
C LEU A 170 19.54 -8.97 4.96
N ARG A 171 20.51 -9.26 4.11
CA ARG A 171 21.46 -10.37 4.31
C ARG A 171 22.26 -10.23 5.58
N GLY A 172 22.75 -9.02 5.91
CA GLY A 172 23.44 -8.78 7.16
C GLY A 172 22.55 -9.02 8.38
N LEU A 173 21.28 -8.58 8.35
CA LEU A 173 20.30 -8.87 9.39
C LEU A 173 20.00 -10.37 9.51
N MET A 174 19.86 -11.07 8.38
CA MET A 174 19.52 -12.49 8.39
C MET A 174 20.69 -13.37 8.80
N ASP A 175 21.92 -13.01 8.44
CA ASP A 175 23.13 -13.74 8.87
C ASP A 175 23.41 -13.62 10.37
N THR A 176 22.84 -12.61 11.03
CA THR A 176 22.94 -12.42 12.49
C THR A 176 21.73 -13.04 13.20
N ASP A 177 20.57 -12.43 13.10
CA ASP A 177 19.36 -12.76 13.89
C ASP A 177 18.33 -13.63 13.14
N GLY A 178 18.52 -13.86 11.83
CA GLY A 178 17.58 -14.62 11.02
C GLY A 178 17.76 -16.15 11.10
N TYR A 179 16.70 -16.89 10.80
CA TYR A 179 16.78 -18.34 10.58
C TYR A 179 15.77 -18.82 9.54
N TYR A 180 16.02 -20.01 8.98
CA TYR A 180 15.11 -20.70 8.10
C TYR A 180 14.34 -21.78 8.86
N HIS A 181 12.99 -21.72 8.79
CA HIS A 181 12.13 -22.68 9.42
C HIS A 181 11.76 -23.77 8.40
N GLU A 182 12.48 -24.88 8.41
CA GLU A 182 12.39 -25.96 7.41
C GLU A 182 10.99 -26.53 7.26
N SER A 183 10.30 -26.88 8.35
CA SER A 183 8.97 -27.50 8.24
C SER A 183 7.90 -26.55 7.68
N ARG A 184 8.04 -25.25 7.89
CA ARG A 184 7.14 -24.21 7.37
C ARG A 184 7.64 -23.59 6.08
N LYS A 185 8.86 -23.91 5.65
CA LYS A 185 9.52 -23.39 4.45
C LYS A 185 9.45 -21.85 4.35
N ARG A 186 9.86 -21.20 5.42
CA ARG A 186 9.88 -19.73 5.50
C ARG A 186 11.06 -19.23 6.30
N PHE A 187 11.47 -18.01 5.98
CA PHE A 187 12.47 -17.26 6.74
C PHE A 187 11.78 -16.55 7.90
N VAL A 188 12.49 -16.44 9.00
CA VAL A 188 12.00 -15.80 10.23
C VAL A 188 13.12 -14.97 10.83
N MET A 189 12.80 -13.76 11.23
CA MET A 189 13.63 -12.95 12.11
C MET A 189 12.78 -12.53 13.31
N GLY A 190 13.26 -12.85 14.51
CA GLY A 190 12.56 -12.56 15.75
C GLY A 190 13.17 -11.38 16.49
N THR A 191 12.33 -10.50 17.01
CA THR A 191 12.75 -9.35 17.83
C THR A 191 11.85 -9.17 19.05
N THR A 192 12.35 -8.46 20.05
CA THR A 192 11.57 -7.97 21.20
C THR A 192 11.14 -6.52 21.04
N GLN A 193 11.52 -5.87 19.95
CA GLN A 193 11.19 -4.48 19.64
C GLN A 193 10.23 -4.40 18.47
N LYS A 194 9.05 -3.84 18.69
CA LYS A 194 8.01 -3.72 17.65
C LYS A 194 8.49 -2.91 16.44
N TRP A 195 9.15 -1.78 16.69
CA TRP A 195 9.69 -0.92 15.64
C TRP A 195 10.69 -1.65 14.72
N GLN A 196 11.50 -2.56 15.28
CA GLN A 196 12.45 -3.35 14.48
C GLN A 196 11.72 -4.36 13.57
N ALA A 197 10.61 -4.91 14.04
CA ALA A 197 9.76 -5.74 13.19
C ALA A 197 9.08 -4.94 12.07
N GLU A 198 8.66 -3.71 12.34
CA GLU A 198 8.08 -2.78 11.37
C GLU A 198 9.12 -2.37 10.31
N ASP A 199 10.34 -2.02 10.73
CA ASP A 199 11.45 -1.73 9.81
C ASP A 199 11.81 -2.91 8.92
N LEU A 200 11.88 -4.13 9.48
CA LEU A 200 12.15 -5.33 8.69
C LEU A 200 11.02 -5.64 7.72
N LEU A 201 9.75 -5.50 8.13
CA LEU A 201 8.59 -5.63 7.25
C LEU A 201 8.71 -4.68 6.06
N ARG A 202 9.04 -3.41 6.33
CA ARG A 202 9.24 -2.38 5.30
C ARG A 202 10.39 -2.74 4.36
N LEU A 203 11.56 -3.12 4.89
CA LEU A 203 12.71 -3.53 4.08
C LEU A 203 12.37 -4.68 3.15
N VAL A 204 11.80 -5.77 3.68
CA VAL A 204 11.40 -6.96 2.92
C VAL A 204 10.36 -6.61 1.85
N SER A 205 9.41 -5.74 2.18
CA SER A 205 8.37 -5.28 1.24
C SER A 205 8.95 -4.46 0.08
N THR A 206 10.00 -3.64 0.33
CA THR A 206 10.69 -2.90 -0.74
C THR A 206 11.42 -3.81 -1.73
N LEU A 207 11.72 -5.04 -1.32
CA LEU A 207 12.31 -6.09 -2.16
C LEU A 207 11.25 -6.92 -2.92
N GLY A 208 9.97 -6.52 -2.85
CA GLY A 208 8.87 -7.21 -3.52
C GLY A 208 8.41 -8.49 -2.80
N ILE A 209 8.82 -8.69 -1.57
CA ILE A 209 8.54 -9.90 -0.80
C ILE A 209 7.43 -9.61 0.21
N LYS A 210 6.38 -10.43 0.20
CA LYS A 210 5.31 -10.36 1.20
C LYS A 210 5.80 -10.93 2.53
N ALA A 211 5.72 -10.13 3.58
CA ALA A 211 6.00 -10.55 4.94
C ALA A 211 4.76 -10.50 5.83
N THR A 212 4.82 -11.21 6.93
CA THR A 212 3.79 -11.23 7.98
C THR A 212 4.47 -11.05 9.32
N VAL A 213 3.93 -10.17 10.16
CA VAL A 213 4.42 -9.95 11.52
C VAL A 213 3.48 -10.66 12.49
N PHE A 214 4.02 -11.52 13.33
CA PHE A 214 3.30 -12.20 14.40
C PHE A 214 3.79 -11.71 15.76
N GLU A 215 2.86 -11.30 16.61
CA GLU A 215 3.16 -11.13 18.04
C GLU A 215 3.27 -12.53 18.68
N VAL A 216 4.34 -12.77 19.40
CA VAL A 216 4.65 -14.07 20.01
C VAL A 216 5.19 -13.91 21.41
N ASP A 217 4.94 -14.90 22.26
CA ASP A 217 5.57 -14.96 23.57
C ASP A 217 6.95 -15.61 23.46
N LYS A 218 7.99 -14.86 23.77
CA LYS A 218 9.39 -15.34 23.80
C LYS A 218 9.80 -15.67 25.23
N LYS A 219 10.47 -16.80 25.40
CA LYS A 219 10.99 -17.25 26.71
C LYS A 219 12.50 -17.08 26.78
N CYS A 220 12.97 -16.40 27.81
CA CYS A 220 14.40 -16.27 28.10
C CYS A 220 14.61 -16.30 29.61
N ASN A 221 15.51 -17.14 30.10
CA ASN A 221 15.86 -17.27 31.54
C ASN A 221 14.62 -17.42 32.45
N GLY A 222 13.64 -18.23 32.03
CA GLY A 222 12.40 -18.48 32.79
C GLY A 222 11.39 -17.33 32.77
N LYS A 223 11.69 -16.20 32.13
CA LYS A 223 10.77 -15.08 31.95
C LYS A 223 10.14 -15.11 30.57
N ILE A 224 8.89 -14.67 30.48
CA ILE A 224 8.13 -14.55 29.23
C ILE A 224 8.09 -13.07 28.85
N PHE A 225 8.40 -12.79 27.60
CA PHE A 225 8.38 -11.45 27.03
C PHE A 225 7.51 -11.44 25.76
N LYS A 226 6.84 -10.33 25.51
CA LYS A 226 6.27 -10.08 24.19
C LYS A 226 7.37 -9.84 23.18
N GLY A 227 7.23 -10.44 22.02
CA GLY A 227 8.15 -10.26 20.90
C GLY A 227 7.39 -10.38 19.59
N TRP A 228 8.11 -10.17 18.52
CA TRP A 228 7.56 -10.20 17.17
C TRP A 228 8.42 -11.09 16.28
N ASP A 229 7.78 -11.95 15.51
CA ASP A 229 8.41 -12.73 14.45
C ASP A 229 7.98 -12.18 13.10
N VAL A 230 8.93 -11.70 12.30
CA VAL A 230 8.72 -11.32 10.91
C VAL A 230 9.00 -12.54 10.04
N CYS A 231 7.97 -13.02 9.37
CA CYS A 231 8.00 -14.23 8.57
C CYS A 231 7.77 -13.91 7.10
N PHE A 232 8.61 -14.46 6.22
CA PHE A 232 8.47 -14.29 4.78
C PHE A 232 8.99 -15.52 4.01
N SER A 233 8.63 -15.61 2.74
CA SER A 233 9.15 -16.62 1.82
C SER A 233 9.59 -15.94 0.54
N THR A 234 10.67 -16.40 -0.03
CA THR A 234 11.25 -15.87 -1.26
C THR A 234 11.00 -16.84 -2.41
N ASP A 235 11.14 -16.36 -3.63
CA ASP A 235 11.08 -17.17 -4.86
C ASP A 235 12.50 -17.56 -5.29
N GLY A 236 13.09 -18.53 -4.57
CA GLY A 236 14.46 -18.99 -4.83
C GLY A 236 15.58 -18.04 -4.39
N LEU A 237 15.26 -16.80 -3.96
CA LEU A 237 16.25 -15.89 -3.44
C LEU A 237 16.70 -16.35 -2.05
N ASN A 238 18.03 -16.47 -1.85
CA ASN A 238 18.61 -16.68 -0.52
C ASN A 238 18.80 -15.32 0.19
N PRO A 239 18.08 -15.05 1.29
CA PRO A 239 18.26 -13.84 2.08
C PRO A 239 19.44 -13.91 3.06
N PHE A 240 20.20 -14.99 3.07
CA PHE A 240 21.50 -15.10 3.75
C PHE A 240 22.63 -14.88 2.75
N LEU A 241 23.74 -14.34 3.19
CA LEU A 241 24.93 -14.22 2.36
C LEU A 241 25.98 -15.30 2.70
N VAL A 242 26.19 -15.56 3.98
CA VAL A 242 27.24 -16.50 4.45
C VAL A 242 26.68 -17.72 5.18
N ARG A 243 25.45 -17.65 5.68
CA ARG A 243 24.75 -18.77 6.33
C ARG A 243 23.87 -19.52 5.34
N ASN A 244 23.58 -20.79 5.65
CA ASN A 244 22.59 -21.58 4.90
C ASN A 244 22.83 -21.64 3.37
N GLN A 245 24.09 -21.65 2.94
CA GLN A 245 24.44 -21.66 1.52
C GLN A 245 24.10 -23.01 0.84
N ASP A 246 24.06 -24.08 1.62
CA ASP A 246 23.79 -25.45 1.14
C ASP A 246 22.28 -25.78 1.10
N ILE A 247 21.41 -24.85 1.48
CA ILE A 247 19.97 -25.07 1.50
C ILE A 247 19.39 -24.69 0.13
N ASP A 248 18.73 -25.62 -0.53
CA ASP A 248 17.93 -25.36 -1.71
C ASP A 248 16.56 -24.77 -1.30
N PHE A 249 16.37 -23.49 -1.53
CA PHE A 249 15.13 -22.80 -1.21
C PHE A 249 14.11 -22.98 -2.34
N PRO A 250 12.87 -23.42 -2.03
CA PRO A 250 11.91 -23.69 -3.07
C PRO A 250 11.55 -22.44 -3.87
N SER A 251 11.70 -22.50 -5.19
CA SER A 251 11.32 -21.46 -6.13
C SER A 251 9.80 -21.38 -6.39
N LYS A 252 8.98 -22.15 -5.67
CA LYS A 252 7.52 -22.12 -5.85
C LYS A 252 6.93 -20.93 -5.12
N ASN A 253 6.67 -19.88 -5.87
CA ASN A 253 6.07 -18.64 -5.39
C ASN A 253 4.62 -18.85 -4.93
N LYS A 254 4.41 -19.16 -3.66
CA LYS A 254 3.08 -19.23 -3.05
C LYS A 254 2.58 -17.85 -2.59
N ASN A 255 3.45 -16.84 -2.60
CA ASN A 255 3.22 -15.53 -1.98
C ASN A 255 3.14 -14.38 -2.99
N THR A 256 2.71 -14.65 -4.23
CA THR A 256 2.56 -13.62 -5.27
C THR A 256 1.43 -12.62 -4.95
N PHE A 257 0.49 -13.01 -4.10
CA PHE A 257 -0.72 -12.24 -3.83
C PHE A 257 -0.95 -12.03 -2.33
N ARG A 258 -1.64 -10.93 -2.02
CA ARG A 258 -2.38 -10.73 -0.76
C ARG A 258 -3.85 -11.08 -0.99
N ASN A 259 -4.41 -11.99 -0.20
CA ASN A 259 -5.84 -12.29 -0.26
C ASN A 259 -6.59 -11.27 0.60
N ILE A 260 -7.68 -10.71 0.11
CA ILE A 260 -8.59 -9.90 0.92
C ILE A 260 -9.48 -10.84 1.71
N ILE A 261 -9.42 -10.76 3.04
CA ILE A 261 -10.16 -11.67 3.93
C ILE A 261 -11.41 -11.02 4.53
N SER A 262 -11.42 -9.70 4.72
CA SER A 262 -12.61 -8.94 5.11
C SER A 262 -12.58 -7.52 4.57
N VAL A 263 -13.77 -6.95 4.39
CA VAL A 263 -14.01 -5.54 4.11
C VAL A 263 -15.16 -5.10 5.00
N GLU A 264 -14.86 -4.30 6.02
CA GLU A 264 -15.79 -3.93 7.07
C GLU A 264 -15.98 -2.42 7.08
N ARG A 265 -17.22 -1.97 7.22
CA ARG A 265 -17.50 -0.53 7.33
C ARG A 265 -16.92 0.00 8.64
N VAL A 266 -16.27 1.16 8.55
CA VAL A 266 -15.68 1.89 9.67
C VAL A 266 -16.16 3.33 9.68
N ASP A 267 -15.81 4.07 10.73
CA ASP A 267 -16.09 5.50 10.81
C ASP A 267 -15.47 6.23 9.63
N THR A 268 -16.20 7.23 9.15
CA THR A 268 -15.73 8.08 8.05
C THR A 268 -14.52 8.90 8.50
N VAL A 269 -13.45 8.80 7.75
CA VAL A 269 -12.24 9.60 7.93
C VAL A 269 -11.97 10.45 6.69
N ALA A 270 -11.13 11.45 6.83
CA ALA A 270 -10.66 12.24 5.71
C ALA A 270 -9.92 11.36 4.70
N THR A 271 -10.40 11.30 3.46
CA THR A 271 -9.80 10.55 2.36
C THR A 271 -9.40 11.48 1.22
N GLN A 272 -8.43 11.07 0.44
CA GLN A 272 -7.89 11.83 -0.66
C GLN A 272 -7.47 10.90 -1.79
N CYS A 273 -7.86 11.22 -3.02
CA CYS A 273 -7.48 10.48 -4.21
C CYS A 273 -6.15 11.00 -4.76
N LEU A 274 -5.31 10.09 -5.21
CA LEU A 274 -4.06 10.41 -5.90
C LEU A 274 -4.15 9.99 -7.36
N GLU A 275 -3.62 10.82 -8.23
CA GLU A 275 -3.38 10.49 -9.63
C GLU A 275 -1.89 10.30 -9.86
N VAL A 276 -1.53 9.17 -10.47
CA VAL A 276 -0.14 8.80 -10.73
C VAL A 276 0.11 8.55 -12.21
N ASP A 277 1.31 8.88 -12.65
CA ASP A 277 1.83 8.61 -13.99
C ASP A 277 2.35 7.16 -14.06
N SER A 278 1.41 6.22 -14.00
CA SER A 278 1.69 4.80 -14.12
C SER A 278 0.79 4.21 -15.20
N PRO A 279 1.32 3.48 -16.19
CA PRO A 279 0.51 2.84 -17.22
C PRO A 279 -0.55 1.87 -16.65
N SER A 280 -0.26 1.28 -15.49
CA SER A 280 -1.20 0.39 -14.79
C SER A 280 -2.20 1.14 -13.91
N HIS A 281 -2.08 2.47 -13.79
CA HIS A 281 -2.85 3.30 -12.86
C HIS A 281 -2.76 2.84 -11.40
N THR A 282 -1.67 2.18 -11.03
CA THR A 282 -1.44 1.69 -9.67
C THR A 282 -0.29 2.42 -9.00
N PHE A 283 -0.37 2.50 -7.67
CA PHE A 283 0.71 3.01 -6.82
C PHE A 283 0.83 2.17 -5.55
N LEU A 284 1.90 2.37 -4.81
CA LEU A 284 2.18 1.63 -3.58
C LEU A 284 1.78 2.45 -2.37
N PHE A 285 1.10 1.82 -1.42
CA PHE A 285 0.65 2.44 -0.19
C PHE A 285 1.18 1.71 1.04
N GLY A 286 1.59 2.50 2.06
CA GLY A 286 2.03 2.01 3.36
C GLY A 286 3.39 1.32 3.35
N ASP A 287 3.83 0.90 4.53
CA ASP A 287 5.15 0.27 4.73
C ASP A 287 5.25 -1.11 4.07
N SER A 288 4.13 -1.77 3.89
CA SER A 288 4.04 -3.09 3.23
C SER A 288 3.94 -3.04 1.72
N MET A 289 4.03 -1.88 1.12
CA MET A 289 3.96 -1.68 -0.34
C MET A 289 2.70 -2.32 -0.96
N ILE A 290 1.53 -2.04 -0.38
CA ILE A 290 0.25 -2.54 -0.90
C ILE A 290 -0.05 -1.84 -2.23
N VAL A 291 -0.27 -2.65 -3.27
CA VAL A 291 -0.64 -2.13 -4.59
C VAL A 291 -2.09 -1.66 -4.55
N THR A 292 -2.31 -0.40 -4.86
CA THR A 292 -3.62 0.22 -4.93
C THR A 292 -3.80 0.95 -6.26
N HIS A 293 -5.03 1.20 -6.68
CA HIS A 293 -5.33 1.78 -7.98
C HIS A 293 -5.71 3.26 -7.82
N ASN A 294 -5.20 4.12 -8.72
CA ASN A 294 -5.63 5.50 -8.73
C ASN A 294 -7.07 5.62 -9.27
N THR A 295 -7.70 6.75 -8.97
CA THR A 295 -9.08 7.02 -9.40
C THR A 295 -9.11 7.74 -10.74
N ASN A 296 -8.51 7.19 -11.80
CA ASN A 296 -8.71 7.74 -13.14
C ASN A 296 -10.17 7.55 -13.53
N LYS A 297 -10.94 8.62 -13.49
CA LYS A 297 -12.28 8.67 -14.05
C LYS A 297 -12.12 8.78 -15.57
N LYS A 298 -12.07 7.64 -16.27
CA LYS A 298 -12.35 7.65 -17.71
C LYS A 298 -13.70 8.30 -17.90
N LEU A 299 -13.82 9.13 -18.93
CA LEU A 299 -15.14 9.70 -19.29
C LEU A 299 -16.01 8.57 -19.85
N GLU A 300 -16.78 7.94 -18.97
CA GLU A 300 -17.71 6.87 -19.34
C GLU A 300 -19.03 7.48 -19.77
N LYS A 301 -19.45 7.19 -21.00
CA LYS A 301 -20.75 7.65 -21.55
C LYS A 301 -21.90 6.72 -21.22
N GLU A 302 -21.62 5.55 -20.66
CA GLU A 302 -22.59 4.54 -20.31
C GLU A 302 -22.42 4.10 -18.87
N SER A 303 -23.53 3.95 -18.15
CA SER A 303 -23.51 3.40 -16.80
C SER A 303 -23.38 1.88 -16.80
N PHE A 304 -23.07 1.31 -15.65
CA PHE A 304 -22.98 -0.14 -15.46
C PHE A 304 -24.26 -0.84 -15.94
N TYR A 305 -24.07 -1.87 -16.79
CA TYR A 305 -25.17 -2.71 -17.26
C TYR A 305 -25.29 -3.97 -16.42
N ASN A 306 -26.38 -4.07 -15.67
CA ASN A 306 -26.70 -5.25 -14.88
C ASN A 306 -27.32 -6.33 -15.76
N ARG A 307 -26.61 -7.43 -16.03
CA ARG A 307 -27.07 -8.53 -16.88
C ARG A 307 -28.26 -9.30 -16.28
N ALA A 308 -28.39 -9.34 -14.95
CA ALA A 308 -29.48 -10.06 -14.29
C ALA A 308 -30.82 -9.31 -14.42
N THR A 309 -30.80 -7.98 -14.27
CA THR A 309 -31.99 -7.13 -14.42
C THR A 309 -32.17 -6.62 -15.83
N LYS A 310 -31.23 -6.87 -16.74
CA LYS A 310 -31.15 -6.35 -18.10
C LYS A 310 -31.35 -4.82 -18.20
N SER A 311 -30.83 -4.09 -17.23
CA SER A 311 -30.96 -2.64 -17.12
C SER A 311 -29.63 -1.95 -16.82
N ARG A 312 -29.53 -0.67 -17.16
CA ARG A 312 -28.43 0.20 -16.80
C ARG A 312 -28.70 0.89 -15.47
N THR A 313 -27.63 1.23 -14.74
CA THR A 313 -27.76 2.02 -13.50
C THR A 313 -28.18 3.44 -13.85
N MET A 314 -29.27 3.89 -13.25
CA MET A 314 -29.78 5.25 -13.39
C MET A 314 -29.45 6.07 -12.15
N MET A 315 -29.36 7.41 -12.28
CA MET A 315 -29.18 8.30 -11.17
C MET A 315 -30.34 8.18 -10.16
N LYS A 316 -30.12 8.66 -8.96
CA LYS A 316 -31.18 8.71 -7.93
C LYS A 316 -32.22 9.77 -8.27
N PHE A 317 -33.43 9.58 -7.78
CA PHE A 317 -34.49 10.60 -7.85
C PHE A 317 -33.97 11.97 -7.37
N PRO A 318 -34.26 13.09 -8.05
CA PRO A 318 -35.22 13.24 -9.17
C PRO A 318 -34.65 12.98 -10.57
N MET A 319 -33.40 12.53 -10.73
CA MET A 319 -32.70 12.33 -11.99
C MET A 319 -32.69 10.87 -12.46
N ASN A 320 -33.67 10.07 -12.06
CA ASN A 320 -33.78 8.64 -12.33
C ASN A 320 -34.07 8.28 -13.81
N ASN A 321 -34.22 9.26 -14.67
CA ASN A 321 -34.29 9.15 -16.12
C ASN A 321 -32.91 9.27 -16.82
N ILE A 322 -31.86 9.63 -16.08
CA ILE A 322 -30.51 9.83 -16.61
C ILE A 322 -29.59 8.71 -16.13
N MET A 323 -28.72 8.21 -17.02
CA MET A 323 -27.73 7.19 -16.66
C MET A 323 -26.74 7.70 -15.63
N ASP A 324 -26.44 6.86 -14.63
CA ASP A 324 -25.48 7.17 -13.56
C ASP A 324 -24.05 6.90 -14.06
N CYS A 325 -23.49 7.84 -14.81
CA CYS A 325 -22.11 7.80 -15.30
C CYS A 325 -21.49 9.21 -15.36
N ASN A 326 -20.16 9.27 -15.40
CA ASN A 326 -19.41 10.54 -15.32
C ASN A 326 -19.82 11.54 -16.41
N PHE A 327 -20.04 11.06 -17.64
CA PHE A 327 -20.45 11.93 -18.74
C PHE A 327 -21.72 12.71 -18.42
N TYR A 328 -22.75 12.02 -17.92
CA TYR A 328 -24.01 12.68 -17.59
C TYR A 328 -23.94 13.52 -16.31
N HIS A 329 -23.07 13.18 -15.34
CA HIS A 329 -22.81 14.06 -14.20
C HIS A 329 -22.21 15.40 -14.66
N TYR A 330 -21.20 15.37 -15.54
CA TYR A 330 -20.61 16.59 -16.09
C TYR A 330 -21.58 17.33 -17.03
N THR A 331 -22.38 16.62 -17.80
CA THR A 331 -23.41 17.23 -18.66
C THR A 331 -24.46 17.99 -17.84
N LEU A 332 -24.92 17.41 -16.71
CA LEU A 332 -25.81 18.11 -15.77
C LEU A 332 -25.11 19.34 -15.13
N GLN A 333 -23.86 19.22 -14.77
CA GLN A 333 -23.10 20.32 -14.19
C GLN A 333 -22.96 21.48 -15.19
N LEU A 334 -22.58 21.20 -16.44
CA LEU A 334 -22.52 22.21 -17.50
C LEU A 334 -23.88 22.81 -17.78
N SER A 335 -24.93 21.99 -17.80
CA SER A 335 -26.31 22.44 -17.98
C SER A 335 -26.76 23.38 -16.84
N LEU A 336 -26.36 23.10 -15.61
CA LEU A 336 -26.61 23.96 -14.47
C LEU A 336 -25.92 25.33 -14.65
N TYR A 337 -24.66 25.33 -15.06
CA TYR A 337 -23.92 26.57 -15.32
C TYR A 337 -24.57 27.40 -16.44
N ALA A 338 -24.95 26.74 -17.53
CA ALA A 338 -25.67 27.38 -18.64
C ALA A 338 -27.01 27.98 -18.17
N TYR A 339 -27.76 27.22 -17.36
CA TYR A 339 -29.01 27.69 -16.77
C TYR A 339 -28.83 28.91 -15.87
N LEU A 340 -27.82 28.91 -15.02
CA LEU A 340 -27.51 30.04 -14.14
C LEU A 340 -27.10 31.27 -14.94
N LEU A 341 -26.29 31.14 -15.99
CA LEU A 341 -25.93 32.24 -16.89
C LEU A 341 -27.14 32.85 -17.55
N GLN A 342 -28.08 32.03 -18.03
CA GLN A 342 -29.34 32.52 -18.62
C GLN A 342 -30.29 33.17 -17.60
N LYS A 343 -30.19 32.78 -16.31
CA LYS A 343 -30.93 33.47 -15.23
C LYS A 343 -30.35 34.86 -14.92
N ILE A 344 -29.02 34.99 -14.99
CA ILE A 344 -28.33 36.26 -14.78
C ILE A 344 -28.54 37.19 -15.97
N ASN A 345 -28.46 36.64 -17.19
CA ASN A 345 -28.66 37.41 -18.42
C ASN A 345 -29.59 36.61 -19.36
N PRO A 346 -30.88 36.94 -19.43
CA PRO A 346 -31.85 36.23 -20.28
C PRO A 346 -31.51 36.25 -21.79
N ASN A 347 -30.72 37.23 -22.24
CA ASN A 347 -30.28 37.32 -23.63
C ASN A 347 -29.07 36.43 -23.94
N PHE A 348 -28.55 35.70 -22.95
CA PHE A 348 -27.43 34.80 -23.17
C PHE A 348 -27.86 33.56 -23.94
N ASN A 349 -27.34 33.40 -25.16
CA ASN A 349 -27.68 32.28 -26.03
C ASN A 349 -26.62 31.19 -25.92
N ILE A 350 -26.98 30.01 -25.40
CA ILE A 350 -26.10 28.83 -25.32
C ILE A 350 -26.06 28.19 -26.70
N LYS A 351 -24.92 28.27 -27.36
CA LYS A 351 -24.72 27.66 -28.69
C LYS A 351 -24.36 26.17 -28.60
N ARG A 352 -23.43 25.83 -27.68
CA ARG A 352 -22.97 24.47 -27.45
C ARG A 352 -22.51 24.30 -25.99
N LEU A 353 -22.67 23.10 -25.45
CA LEU A 353 -22.02 22.64 -24.25
C LEU A 353 -20.99 21.59 -24.64
N VAL A 354 -19.74 21.79 -24.25
CA VAL A 354 -18.64 20.90 -24.64
C VAL A 354 -17.85 20.50 -23.41
N LEU A 355 -17.67 19.19 -23.22
CA LEU A 355 -16.70 18.64 -22.29
C LEU A 355 -15.38 18.41 -23.01
N ILE A 356 -14.32 19.01 -22.51
CA ILE A 356 -12.96 18.76 -23.00
C ILE A 356 -12.35 17.72 -22.07
N HIS A 357 -12.12 16.54 -22.59
CA HIS A 357 -11.43 15.46 -21.88
C HIS A 357 -9.98 15.41 -22.35
N ILE A 358 -9.05 15.57 -21.41
CA ILE A 358 -7.62 15.44 -21.65
C ILE A 358 -7.17 14.15 -20.99
N ASP A 359 -6.69 13.19 -21.80
CA ASP A 359 -6.16 11.94 -21.27
C ASP A 359 -4.71 12.07 -20.79
N HIS A 360 -4.17 11.00 -20.21
CA HIS A 360 -2.81 10.95 -19.68
C HIS A 360 -1.71 11.08 -20.75
N ASN A 361 -2.03 10.91 -22.04
CA ASN A 361 -1.13 11.16 -23.16
C ASN A 361 -1.28 12.57 -23.74
N ASN A 362 -1.99 13.48 -23.06
CA ASN A 362 -2.35 14.81 -23.52
C ASN A 362 -3.22 14.81 -24.79
N HIS A 363 -3.90 13.68 -25.09
CA HIS A 363 -4.87 13.68 -26.16
C HIS A 363 -6.12 14.42 -25.70
N ILE A 364 -6.51 15.42 -26.46
CA ILE A 364 -7.69 16.24 -26.22
C ILE A 364 -8.85 15.62 -27.02
N THR A 365 -9.92 15.29 -26.31
CA THR A 365 -11.17 14.83 -26.94
C THR A 365 -12.31 15.75 -26.54
N GLU A 366 -12.99 16.32 -27.52
CA GLU A 366 -14.18 17.12 -27.29
C GLU A 366 -15.42 16.23 -27.32
N HIS A 367 -16.28 16.40 -26.32
CA HIS A 367 -17.59 15.73 -26.26
C HIS A 367 -18.68 16.79 -26.18
N GLU A 368 -19.49 16.85 -27.20
CA GLU A 368 -20.67 17.69 -27.18
C GLU A 368 -21.72 17.11 -26.24
N CYS A 369 -22.33 17.96 -25.43
CA CYS A 369 -23.31 17.61 -24.41
C CYS A 369 -24.64 18.25 -24.70
N ASP A 370 -25.71 17.53 -24.45
CA ASP A 370 -27.06 18.09 -24.51
C ASP A 370 -27.30 19.10 -23.40
N TYR A 371 -28.05 20.14 -23.70
CA TYR A 371 -28.49 21.09 -22.66
C TYR A 371 -29.72 20.52 -21.93
N LEU A 372 -29.47 19.89 -20.77
CA LEU A 372 -30.48 19.25 -19.92
C LEU A 372 -31.25 20.26 -19.06
N LYS A 373 -31.83 21.31 -19.68
CA LYS A 373 -32.45 22.42 -18.97
C LYS A 373 -33.64 21.99 -18.11
N SER A 374 -34.52 21.12 -18.60
CA SER A 374 -35.66 20.60 -17.86
C SER A 374 -35.29 19.79 -16.64
N ASP A 375 -34.20 19.00 -16.77
CA ASP A 375 -33.69 18.18 -15.67
C ASP A 375 -33.06 19.07 -14.59
N VAL A 376 -32.32 20.10 -14.99
CA VAL A 376 -31.77 21.09 -14.03
C VAL A 376 -32.92 21.81 -13.28
N GLU A 377 -33.98 22.22 -13.95
CA GLU A 377 -35.15 22.85 -13.33
C GLU A 377 -35.82 21.90 -12.32
N THR A 378 -35.96 20.63 -12.68
CA THR A 378 -36.51 19.58 -11.80
C THR A 378 -35.65 19.36 -10.57
N MET A 379 -34.34 19.27 -10.76
CA MET A 379 -33.36 19.12 -9.69
C MET A 379 -33.41 20.31 -8.71
N LEU A 380 -33.46 21.54 -9.24
CA LEU A 380 -33.51 22.73 -8.40
C LEU A 380 -34.83 22.91 -7.67
N LYS A 381 -35.96 22.49 -8.29
CA LYS A 381 -37.27 22.47 -7.59
C LYS A 381 -37.27 21.48 -6.43
N HIS A 382 -36.70 20.31 -6.62
CA HIS A 382 -36.58 19.30 -5.59
C HIS A 382 -35.68 19.78 -4.45
N TYR A 383 -34.52 20.34 -4.76
CA TYR A 383 -33.58 20.90 -3.77
C TYR A 383 -34.21 22.01 -2.93
N LYS A 384 -34.95 22.94 -3.54
CA LYS A 384 -35.67 23.99 -2.81
C LYS A 384 -36.74 23.42 -1.85
N ARG A 385 -37.45 22.37 -2.28
CA ARG A 385 -38.43 21.67 -1.44
C ARG A 385 -37.78 21.02 -0.23
N ASP A 386 -36.61 20.35 -0.43
CA ASP A 386 -35.87 19.69 0.64
C ASP A 386 -35.31 20.67 1.67
N ILE A 387 -34.80 21.83 1.21
CA ILE A 387 -34.36 22.90 2.11
C ILE A 387 -35.56 23.42 2.93
N LYS A 388 -36.69 23.66 2.30
CA LYS A 388 -37.90 24.15 3.00
C LYS A 388 -38.36 23.15 4.06
N ILE A 389 -38.40 21.87 3.73
CA ILE A 389 -38.75 20.80 4.68
C ILE A 389 -37.74 20.73 5.84
N LYS A 390 -36.44 20.81 5.55
CA LYS A 390 -35.43 20.82 6.61
C LYS A 390 -35.50 22.07 7.48
N SER A 391 -35.73 23.23 6.92
CA SER A 391 -35.91 24.47 7.71
C SER A 391 -37.18 24.50 8.55
N GLU A 392 -38.23 23.81 8.11
CA GLU A 392 -39.47 23.64 8.90
C GLU A 392 -39.32 22.59 10.01
N LEU A 393 -38.39 21.63 9.91
CA LEU A 393 -38.08 20.60 10.90
C LEU A 393 -37.02 21.03 11.92
N ASP A 394 -36.19 22.02 11.62
CA ASP A 394 -35.06 22.48 12.45
C ASP A 394 -35.31 23.80 13.18
N LEU A 395 -36.55 24.12 13.50
CA LEU A 395 -36.93 25.37 14.13
C LEU A 395 -36.36 25.62 15.55
N ASP A 396 -35.61 24.66 16.12
CA ASP A 396 -35.08 24.76 17.49
C ASP A 396 -33.56 24.50 17.65
N LYS A 397 -32.77 24.52 16.61
CA LYS A 397 -31.30 24.38 16.74
C LYS A 397 -30.50 25.46 16.02
N PRO A 398 -29.55 26.11 16.73
CA PRO A 398 -28.69 27.10 16.08
C PRO A 398 -27.80 26.42 15.01
N ILE A 399 -27.76 27.01 13.82
CA ILE A 399 -26.85 26.63 12.75
C ILE A 399 -25.44 27.06 13.17
N VAL A 400 -24.58 26.07 13.42
CA VAL A 400 -23.14 26.29 13.55
C VAL A 400 -22.54 26.11 12.16
N PHE A 401 -21.94 27.17 11.64
CA PHE A 401 -21.24 27.20 10.35
C PHE A 401 -19.87 26.55 10.47
#